data_203cfceeeae7ce429cfc3bb06e6b344f
#
_entry.id   203cfceeeae7ce429cfc3bb06e6b344f
#
_cell.length_a   1.000
_cell.length_b   1.000
_cell.length_c   1.000
_cell.angle_alpha   90.00
_cell.angle_beta   90.00
_cell.angle_gamma   90.00
#
_symmetry.space_group_name_H-M   'P 1'
#
loop_
_entity.id
_entity.type
_entity.pdbx_description
1 polymer ?
#
loop_
_entity_poly.entity_id
_entity_poly.type
_entity_poly.pdbx_seq_one_letter_code
_entity_poly.pdbx_strand_id
1 'polypeptide(L)'
;MSASSITKDIHAVGILNPAMRIFDVVMKTEYGTSYNSYIVKGAEKTALIETCHLTFFDQYLDNIRQVCDPAQIHYIILNHCEPDHSGVLARLTALCPKAQILVSQAGSLYLKNITNQPSLPITVAKDGDQVDLGGKTLQFISAPFLHWPDSMLTWCPEEKVLFSCDVLGAHYCEPYTFDTNMAYPAKYEEAFKGYYDAIFGPFPSYVQNGLTQIKALDVETVCNSHGPVLTRGCRLEWAIDRYDEWSRPQKNEVPLIPIFYCSAYGNTGRVADMLRAGILEEIPHADCQIYDINAHDINFLQGLLNRSDAFGIGSPTINADAVAPVWNLLSHVDAINNRKRPALVFGSYGWSGEAVPNLTARLKGLKSNVFEEGFRTIFVPSEEELQKAKEFGKRFAQSLAK
;
A
#
# COMPACT_ATOMS: atom_id res chain seq x y z
N MET A 1 -7.61 16.78 19.50
CA MET A 1 -7.85 17.99 18.67
C MET A 1 -9.30 18.35 18.86
N SER A 2 -9.67 19.61 18.97
CA SER A 2 -11.06 20.05 18.84
C SER A 2 -11.43 20.09 17.35
N ALA A 3 -12.72 20.07 17.05
CA ALA A 3 -13.18 20.26 15.68
C ALA A 3 -12.59 21.56 15.06
N SER A 4 -12.19 21.50 13.81
CA SER A 4 -11.62 22.66 13.09
C SER A 4 -12.38 22.91 11.77
N SER A 5 -12.48 24.17 11.38
CA SER A 5 -13.19 24.55 10.16
C SER A 5 -12.27 24.38 8.94
N ILE A 6 -12.75 23.69 7.93
CA ILE A 6 -12.12 23.61 6.60
C ILE A 6 -12.67 24.77 5.74
N THR A 7 -13.98 24.85 5.65
CA THR A 7 -14.72 25.98 5.10
C THR A 7 -15.80 26.41 6.11
N LYS A 8 -16.68 27.35 5.74
CA LYS A 8 -17.79 27.74 6.60
C LYS A 8 -18.67 26.55 7.00
N ASP A 9 -18.87 25.60 6.08
CA ASP A 9 -19.83 24.51 6.21
C ASP A 9 -19.18 23.11 6.25
N ILE A 10 -17.86 23.04 6.13
CA ILE A 10 -17.09 21.79 6.21
C ILE A 10 -16.17 21.86 7.44
N HIS A 11 -16.25 20.85 8.29
CA HIS A 11 -15.49 20.77 9.54
C HIS A 11 -14.76 19.45 9.67
N ALA A 12 -13.48 19.49 10.01
CA ALA A 12 -12.72 18.31 10.42
C ALA A 12 -13.07 17.96 11.88
N VAL A 13 -13.44 16.70 12.10
CA VAL A 13 -13.83 16.14 13.41
C VAL A 13 -12.99 14.92 13.79
N GLY A 14 -11.97 14.62 13.01
CA GLY A 14 -11.10 13.47 13.19
C GLY A 14 -10.26 13.49 14.46
N ILE A 15 -9.33 12.52 14.55
CA ILE A 15 -8.50 12.26 15.72
C ILE A 15 -7.03 12.32 15.33
N LEU A 16 -6.20 12.88 16.21
CA LEU A 16 -4.75 12.79 16.13
C LEU A 16 -4.24 11.62 16.96
N ASN A 17 -3.33 10.83 16.40
CA ASN A 17 -2.62 9.77 17.10
C ASN A 17 -1.10 9.94 16.95
N PRO A 18 -0.48 10.87 17.68
CA PRO A 18 0.96 11.13 17.60
C PRO A 18 1.80 10.00 18.17
N ALA A 19 1.20 9.07 18.91
CA ALA A 19 1.89 7.96 19.58
C ALA A 19 1.97 6.68 18.72
N MET A 20 1.29 6.62 17.57
CA MET A 20 1.36 5.45 16.70
C MET A 20 2.79 5.27 16.14
N ARG A 21 3.30 4.04 16.18
CA ARG A 21 4.63 3.67 15.67
C ARG A 21 4.61 2.54 14.68
N ILE A 22 3.52 1.81 14.62
CA ILE A 22 3.31 0.71 13.67
C ILE A 22 1.85 0.75 13.23
N PHE A 23 1.61 0.79 11.93
CA PHE A 23 0.31 0.61 11.31
C PHE A 23 0.27 -0.78 10.66
N ASP A 24 -0.89 -1.44 10.73
CA ASP A 24 -1.13 -2.78 10.16
C ASP A 24 -0.03 -3.81 10.45
N VAL A 25 0.55 -3.76 11.65
CA VAL A 25 1.59 -4.68 12.14
C VAL A 25 2.93 -4.56 11.40
N VAL A 26 2.96 -4.07 10.17
CA VAL A 26 4.13 -4.12 9.28
C VAL A 26 4.69 -2.74 8.90
N MET A 27 3.86 -1.69 8.87
CA MET A 27 4.28 -0.36 8.43
C MET A 27 4.74 0.50 9.61
N LYS A 28 6.02 0.90 9.61
CA LYS A 28 6.55 1.84 10.60
C LYS A 28 5.98 3.24 10.35
N THR A 29 5.53 3.90 11.42
CA THR A 29 4.95 5.24 11.42
C THR A 29 5.68 6.12 12.41
N GLU A 30 6.87 6.60 12.04
CA GLU A 30 7.76 7.33 12.94
C GLU A 30 7.12 8.62 13.49
N TYR A 31 6.28 9.26 12.66
CA TYR A 31 5.69 10.56 12.96
C TYR A 31 4.23 10.49 13.41
N GLY A 32 3.74 9.32 13.79
CA GLY A 32 2.34 9.12 14.16
C GLY A 32 1.38 9.14 12.98
N THR A 33 0.08 9.33 13.25
CA THR A 33 -0.97 9.47 12.23
C THR A 33 -2.11 10.34 12.71
N SER A 34 -3.03 10.68 11.81
CA SER A 34 -4.38 11.14 12.12
C SER A 34 -5.39 10.18 11.51
N TYR A 35 -6.60 10.16 12.06
CA TYR A 35 -7.79 9.54 11.48
C TYR A 35 -8.75 10.67 11.16
N ASN A 36 -8.67 11.18 9.95
CA ASN A 36 -9.44 12.35 9.55
C ASN A 36 -10.86 11.94 9.17
N SER A 37 -11.80 12.73 9.63
CA SER A 37 -13.22 12.61 9.32
C SER A 37 -13.80 14.00 9.22
N TYR A 38 -14.84 14.16 8.41
CA TYR A 38 -15.34 15.50 8.07
C TYR A 38 -16.86 15.54 8.14
N ILE A 39 -17.40 16.64 8.66
CA ILE A 39 -18.83 16.96 8.59
C ILE A 39 -19.05 18.01 7.51
N VAL A 40 -19.96 17.72 6.61
CA VAL A 40 -20.44 18.66 5.57
C VAL A 40 -21.87 19.03 5.88
N LYS A 41 -22.12 20.33 6.09
CA LYS A 41 -23.45 20.88 6.35
C LYS A 41 -24.04 21.53 5.09
N GLY A 42 -25.18 21.03 4.65
CA GLY A 42 -26.05 21.73 3.73
C GLY A 42 -27.16 22.47 4.49
N ALA A 43 -28.02 23.14 3.77
CA ALA A 43 -29.18 23.84 4.36
C ALA A 43 -30.23 22.86 4.94
N GLU A 44 -30.31 21.64 4.39
CA GLU A 44 -31.34 20.67 4.73
C GLU A 44 -30.79 19.42 5.40
N LYS A 45 -29.59 18.98 5.00
CA LYS A 45 -29.00 17.72 5.45
C LYS A 45 -27.55 17.88 5.83
N THR A 46 -27.08 16.95 6.68
CA THR A 46 -25.71 16.89 7.14
C THR A 46 -25.13 15.52 6.77
N ALA A 47 -23.93 15.50 6.19
CA ALA A 47 -23.16 14.30 5.92
C ALA A 47 -21.93 14.21 6.81
N LEU A 48 -21.61 13.02 7.24
CA LEU A 48 -20.34 12.67 7.87
C LEU A 48 -19.55 11.84 6.87
N ILE A 49 -18.31 12.24 6.58
CA ILE A 49 -17.41 11.57 5.66
C ILE A 49 -16.27 10.94 6.45
N GLU A 50 -16.07 9.65 6.27
CA GLU A 50 -15.23 8.76 7.06
C GLU A 50 -15.64 8.72 8.54
N THR A 51 -15.10 7.75 9.26
CA THR A 51 -15.14 7.69 10.70
C THR A 51 -13.72 7.55 11.27
N CYS A 52 -13.51 6.80 12.33
CA CYS A 52 -12.18 6.61 12.88
C CYS A 52 -11.99 5.21 13.48
N HIS A 53 -10.78 4.93 13.91
CA HIS A 53 -10.43 3.71 14.63
C HIS A 53 -11.19 3.59 15.96
N LEU A 54 -11.69 2.38 16.27
CA LEU A 54 -12.57 2.10 17.41
C LEU A 54 -12.04 2.59 18.77
N THR A 55 -10.74 2.55 18.97
CA THR A 55 -10.08 2.99 20.22
C THR A 55 -10.40 4.44 20.59
N PHE A 56 -10.69 5.29 19.62
CA PHE A 56 -10.89 6.73 19.82
C PHE A 56 -12.36 7.16 19.83
N PHE A 57 -13.31 6.23 19.93
CA PHE A 57 -14.73 6.50 19.79
C PHE A 57 -15.22 7.67 20.66
N ASP A 58 -14.88 7.71 21.92
CA ASP A 58 -15.42 8.72 22.86
C ASP A 58 -14.90 10.12 22.51
N GLN A 59 -13.61 10.26 22.24
CA GLN A 59 -13.01 11.52 21.80
C GLN A 59 -13.56 11.97 20.44
N TYR A 60 -13.77 11.02 19.53
CA TYR A 60 -14.34 11.29 18.21
C TYR A 60 -15.78 11.78 18.30
N LEU A 61 -16.59 11.15 19.15
CA LEU A 61 -17.97 11.56 19.41
C LEU A 61 -18.03 12.98 20.00
N ASP A 62 -17.10 13.32 20.89
CA ASP A 62 -17.01 14.66 21.45
C ASP A 62 -16.65 15.71 20.38
N ASN A 63 -15.79 15.35 19.40
CA ASN A 63 -15.49 16.23 18.27
C ASN A 63 -16.72 16.44 17.36
N ILE A 64 -17.48 15.38 17.05
CA ILE A 64 -18.74 15.50 16.29
C ILE A 64 -19.70 16.45 16.99
N ARG A 65 -19.89 16.29 18.33
CA ARG A 65 -20.80 17.13 19.13
C ARG A 65 -20.43 18.60 19.17
N GLN A 66 -19.18 18.96 18.93
CA GLN A 66 -18.77 20.37 18.80
C GLN A 66 -19.33 21.02 17.51
N VAL A 67 -19.66 20.19 16.52
CA VAL A 67 -20.14 20.66 15.20
C VAL A 67 -21.65 20.48 15.05
N CYS A 68 -22.18 19.30 15.40
CA CYS A 68 -23.62 19.01 15.31
C CYS A 68 -24.03 17.91 16.32
N ASP A 69 -25.34 17.81 16.58
CA ASP A 69 -25.89 16.62 17.24
C ASP A 69 -25.77 15.41 16.29
N PRO A 70 -25.19 14.28 16.72
CA PRO A 70 -25.12 13.06 15.92
C PRO A 70 -26.49 12.62 15.34
N ALA A 71 -27.57 12.85 16.07
CA ALA A 71 -28.93 12.56 15.60
C ALA A 71 -29.39 13.38 14.38
N GLN A 72 -28.66 14.43 14.03
CA GLN A 72 -28.89 15.25 12.84
C GLN A 72 -28.05 14.82 11.61
N ILE A 73 -27.21 13.80 11.74
CA ILE A 73 -26.47 13.24 10.60
C ILE A 73 -27.43 12.43 9.75
N HIS A 74 -27.53 12.78 8.46
CA HIS A 74 -28.41 12.16 7.49
C HIS A 74 -27.67 11.13 6.61
N TYR A 75 -26.39 11.33 6.40
CA TYR A 75 -25.54 10.44 5.63
C TYR A 75 -24.23 10.16 6.38
N ILE A 76 -23.81 8.90 6.39
CA ILE A 76 -22.46 8.49 6.75
C ILE A 76 -21.85 7.92 5.46
N ILE A 77 -20.81 8.56 4.95
CA ILE A 77 -20.16 8.20 3.69
C ILE A 77 -18.81 7.60 4.06
N LEU A 78 -18.57 6.36 3.63
CA LEU A 78 -17.27 5.73 3.78
C LEU A 78 -16.68 5.52 2.38
N ASN A 79 -15.67 6.32 2.06
CA ASN A 79 -14.93 6.18 0.82
C ASN A 79 -14.10 4.89 0.84
N HIS A 80 -13.76 4.40 2.05
CA HIS A 80 -13.05 3.16 2.29
C HIS A 80 -13.53 2.50 3.59
N CYS A 81 -13.51 1.17 3.65
CA CYS A 81 -14.09 0.42 4.76
C CYS A 81 -13.04 -0.22 5.69
N GLU A 82 -11.76 0.09 5.56
CA GLU A 82 -10.74 -0.38 6.49
C GLU A 82 -11.10 0.01 7.93
N PRO A 83 -10.77 -0.81 8.95
CA PRO A 83 -11.23 -0.56 10.33
C PRO A 83 -10.80 0.76 10.96
N ASP A 84 -9.79 1.41 10.45
CA ASP A 84 -9.39 2.76 10.90
C ASP A 84 -10.27 3.88 10.33
N HIS A 85 -11.02 3.62 9.24
CA HIS A 85 -12.08 4.49 8.69
C HIS A 85 -13.47 4.09 9.17
N SER A 86 -13.71 2.81 9.41
CA SER A 86 -15.04 2.26 9.68
C SER A 86 -15.24 1.74 11.11
N GLY A 87 -14.18 1.71 11.92
CA GLY A 87 -14.15 0.97 13.18
C GLY A 87 -15.19 1.41 14.22
N VAL A 88 -15.59 2.67 14.22
CA VAL A 88 -16.61 3.17 15.16
C VAL A 88 -18.03 3.07 14.60
N LEU A 89 -18.22 2.68 13.32
CA LEU A 89 -19.51 2.72 12.64
C LEU A 89 -20.61 1.99 13.42
N ALA A 90 -20.33 0.77 13.91
CA ALA A 90 -21.30 -0.04 14.65
C ALA A 90 -21.85 0.66 15.90
N ARG A 91 -21.02 1.46 16.60
CA ARG A 91 -21.43 2.24 17.76
C ARG A 91 -22.11 3.55 17.36
N LEU A 92 -21.60 4.17 16.29
CA LEU A 92 -22.07 5.48 15.84
C LEU A 92 -23.48 5.41 15.26
N THR A 93 -23.84 4.36 14.54
CA THR A 93 -25.18 4.17 13.94
C THR A 93 -26.30 4.21 14.97
N ALA A 94 -26.05 3.75 16.20
CA ALA A 94 -27.02 3.84 17.30
C ALA A 94 -27.32 5.29 17.72
N LEU A 95 -26.39 6.22 17.47
CA LEU A 95 -26.51 7.65 17.79
C LEU A 95 -26.99 8.49 16.59
N CYS A 96 -26.97 7.90 15.41
CA CYS A 96 -27.35 8.55 14.14
C CYS A 96 -28.56 7.82 13.51
N PRO A 97 -29.75 7.83 14.14
CA PRO A 97 -30.88 6.99 13.72
C PRO A 97 -31.46 7.35 12.34
N LYS A 98 -31.15 8.53 11.82
CA LYS A 98 -31.56 8.98 10.48
C LYS A 98 -30.54 8.68 9.40
N ALA A 99 -29.33 8.28 9.80
CA ALA A 99 -28.23 8.18 8.87
C ALA A 99 -28.38 6.99 7.91
N GLN A 100 -28.27 7.27 6.63
CA GLN A 100 -28.08 6.30 5.55
C GLN A 100 -26.58 6.15 5.32
N ILE A 101 -26.09 4.91 5.25
CA ILE A 101 -24.67 4.63 5.03
C ILE A 101 -24.43 4.49 3.52
N LEU A 102 -23.58 5.33 2.96
CA LEU A 102 -23.23 5.36 1.54
C LEU A 102 -21.81 4.82 1.36
N VAL A 103 -21.70 3.77 0.58
CA VAL A 103 -20.44 3.06 0.29
C VAL A 103 -20.45 2.48 -1.10
N SER A 104 -19.30 2.11 -1.63
CA SER A 104 -19.19 1.37 -2.89
C SER A 104 -19.84 -0.04 -2.79
N GLN A 105 -20.04 -0.68 -3.94
CA GLN A 105 -20.56 -2.06 -3.98
C GLN A 105 -19.69 -3.04 -3.18
N ALA A 106 -18.36 -2.96 -3.29
CA ALA A 106 -17.44 -3.79 -2.52
C ALA A 106 -17.51 -3.46 -1.01
N GLY A 107 -17.54 -2.16 -0.67
CA GLY A 107 -17.69 -1.69 0.72
C GLY A 107 -18.96 -2.23 1.37
N SER A 108 -20.07 -2.33 0.63
CA SER A 108 -21.33 -2.89 1.15
C SER A 108 -21.22 -4.35 1.60
N LEU A 109 -20.33 -5.12 0.97
CA LEU A 109 -20.02 -6.49 1.36
C LEU A 109 -19.09 -6.53 2.58
N TYR A 110 -18.10 -5.64 2.62
CA TYR A 110 -17.12 -5.58 3.70
C TYR A 110 -17.74 -5.15 5.03
N LEU A 111 -18.56 -4.10 5.02
CA LEU A 111 -19.14 -3.56 6.25
C LEU A 111 -20.00 -4.56 7.02
N LYS A 112 -20.71 -5.46 6.34
CA LYS A 112 -21.49 -6.52 7.01
C LYS A 112 -20.62 -7.43 7.85
N ASN A 113 -19.39 -7.72 7.39
CA ASN A 113 -18.44 -8.55 8.11
C ASN A 113 -17.64 -7.75 9.15
N ILE A 114 -17.27 -6.51 8.84
CA ILE A 114 -16.53 -5.63 9.77
C ILE A 114 -17.37 -5.29 11.00
N THR A 115 -18.64 -4.98 10.79
CA THR A 115 -19.54 -4.57 11.87
C THR A 115 -20.29 -5.71 12.54
N ASN A 116 -20.38 -6.88 11.89
CA ASN A 116 -21.27 -7.99 12.24
C ASN A 116 -22.75 -7.57 12.37
N GLN A 117 -23.16 -6.54 11.62
CA GLN A 117 -24.51 -6.01 11.61
C GLN A 117 -25.14 -6.16 10.20
N PRO A 118 -25.89 -7.23 9.92
CA PRO A 118 -26.45 -7.48 8.59
C PRO A 118 -27.57 -6.51 8.19
N SER A 119 -28.14 -5.80 9.15
CA SER A 119 -29.28 -4.88 8.96
C SER A 119 -28.89 -3.38 8.91
N LEU A 120 -27.62 -3.08 8.66
CA LEU A 120 -27.19 -1.69 8.45
C LEU A 120 -27.95 -1.04 7.27
N PRO A 121 -28.38 0.24 7.40
CA PRO A 121 -29.04 0.97 6.32
C PRO A 121 -28.08 1.39 5.22
N ILE A 122 -27.52 0.42 4.51
CA ILE A 122 -26.50 0.63 3.47
C ILE A 122 -27.20 0.94 2.14
N THR A 123 -26.75 1.98 1.49
CA THR A 123 -27.02 2.32 0.09
C THR A 123 -25.72 2.28 -0.69
N VAL A 124 -25.73 1.58 -1.82
CA VAL A 124 -24.56 1.51 -2.71
C VAL A 124 -24.48 2.77 -3.54
N ALA A 125 -23.40 3.50 -3.40
CA ALA A 125 -23.02 4.61 -4.27
C ALA A 125 -22.28 4.08 -5.50
N LYS A 126 -22.70 4.53 -6.68
CA LYS A 126 -22.04 4.21 -7.96
C LYS A 126 -21.27 5.44 -8.45
N ASP A 127 -20.41 5.20 -9.42
CA ASP A 127 -19.69 6.27 -10.09
C ASP A 127 -20.67 7.29 -10.70
N GLY A 128 -20.47 8.58 -10.38
CA GLY A 128 -21.32 9.69 -10.80
C GLY A 128 -22.62 9.89 -10.00
N ASP A 129 -22.98 8.98 -9.08
CA ASP A 129 -24.12 9.20 -8.18
C ASP A 129 -23.87 10.41 -7.30
N GLN A 130 -24.95 11.07 -6.87
CA GLN A 130 -24.89 12.29 -6.07
C GLN A 130 -25.91 12.29 -4.94
N VAL A 131 -25.58 12.99 -3.87
CA VAL A 131 -26.55 13.37 -2.81
C VAL A 131 -26.56 14.88 -2.64
N ASP A 132 -27.76 15.45 -2.59
CA ASP A 132 -27.98 16.86 -2.30
C ASP A 132 -28.22 17.06 -0.80
N LEU A 133 -27.48 18.00 -0.22
CA LEU A 133 -27.59 18.38 1.18
C LEU A 133 -28.41 19.69 1.38
N GLY A 134 -28.95 20.24 0.31
CA GLY A 134 -29.55 21.57 0.29
C GLY A 134 -28.47 22.63 0.01
N GLY A 135 -28.21 22.89 -1.29
CA GLY A 135 -27.21 23.84 -1.77
C GLY A 135 -25.76 23.37 -1.75
N LYS A 136 -25.53 22.11 -1.42
CA LYS A 136 -24.24 21.42 -1.58
C LYS A 136 -24.49 20.03 -2.09
N THR A 137 -23.73 19.64 -3.09
CA THR A 137 -23.80 18.32 -3.73
C THR A 137 -22.56 17.52 -3.35
N LEU A 138 -22.74 16.27 -2.99
CA LEU A 138 -21.65 15.31 -2.83
C LEU A 138 -21.73 14.29 -3.96
N GLN A 139 -20.76 14.30 -4.86
CA GLN A 139 -20.66 13.40 -6.00
C GLN A 139 -19.67 12.30 -5.70
N PHE A 140 -20.03 11.04 -5.99
CA PHE A 140 -19.17 9.87 -5.79
C PHE A 140 -18.39 9.55 -7.05
N ILE A 141 -17.12 9.24 -6.89
CA ILE A 141 -16.19 8.87 -7.96
C ILE A 141 -15.59 7.52 -7.60
N SER A 142 -15.78 6.52 -8.46
CA SER A 142 -15.24 5.20 -8.24
C SER A 142 -13.73 5.18 -8.42
N ALA A 143 -13.01 4.68 -7.42
CA ALA A 143 -11.55 4.66 -7.40
C ALA A 143 -11.01 3.29 -6.88
N PRO A 144 -11.47 2.15 -7.46
CA PRO A 144 -11.11 0.83 -6.94
C PRO A 144 -9.60 0.60 -6.97
N PHE A 145 -9.09 -0.10 -5.94
CA PHE A 145 -7.66 -0.34 -5.71
C PHE A 145 -6.83 0.93 -5.42
N LEU A 146 -7.50 1.97 -4.89
CA LEU A 146 -6.84 3.09 -4.24
C LEU A 146 -7.17 3.12 -2.72
N HIS A 147 -6.78 2.15 -1.84
CA HIS A 147 -5.90 1.00 -2.24
C HIS A 147 -6.64 -0.35 -2.21
N TRP A 148 -7.84 -0.43 -1.68
CA TRP A 148 -8.67 -1.63 -1.70
C TRP A 148 -9.73 -1.57 -2.82
N PRO A 149 -10.38 -2.73 -3.13
CA PRO A 149 -11.43 -2.76 -4.17
C PRO A 149 -12.63 -1.86 -3.90
N ASP A 150 -12.87 -1.47 -2.65
CA ASP A 150 -14.01 -0.67 -2.22
C ASP A 150 -13.77 0.84 -2.29
N SER A 151 -12.55 1.27 -2.55
CA SER A 151 -12.20 2.70 -2.54
C SER A 151 -13.04 3.53 -3.52
N MET A 152 -13.49 4.68 -3.05
CA MET A 152 -14.12 5.74 -3.82
C MET A 152 -13.68 7.11 -3.30
N LEU A 153 -13.97 8.16 -4.04
CA LEU A 153 -13.74 9.56 -3.64
C LEU A 153 -15.08 10.26 -3.57
N THR A 154 -15.17 11.31 -2.75
CA THR A 154 -16.35 12.15 -2.66
C THR A 154 -15.98 13.58 -3.02
N TRP A 155 -16.65 14.16 -4.03
CA TRP A 155 -16.40 15.52 -4.52
C TRP A 155 -17.53 16.48 -4.14
N CYS A 156 -17.18 17.64 -3.60
CA CYS A 156 -18.11 18.74 -3.33
C CYS A 156 -17.78 19.93 -4.24
N PRO A 157 -18.46 20.08 -5.39
CA PRO A 157 -18.11 21.08 -6.39
C PRO A 157 -18.30 22.52 -5.91
N GLU A 158 -19.32 22.80 -5.10
CA GLU A 158 -19.63 24.15 -4.61
C GLU A 158 -18.52 24.71 -3.68
N GLU A 159 -17.84 23.82 -2.98
CA GLU A 159 -16.74 24.16 -2.07
C GLU A 159 -15.36 23.88 -2.69
N LYS A 160 -15.31 23.23 -3.86
CA LYS A 160 -14.08 22.74 -4.52
C LYS A 160 -13.23 21.84 -3.59
N VAL A 161 -13.90 21.04 -2.79
CA VAL A 161 -13.29 20.12 -1.81
C VAL A 161 -13.44 18.69 -2.28
N LEU A 162 -12.31 17.98 -2.35
CA LEU A 162 -12.25 16.56 -2.60
C LEU A 162 -11.95 15.80 -1.29
N PHE A 163 -12.81 14.88 -0.92
CA PHE A 163 -12.56 13.90 0.15
C PHE A 163 -11.95 12.66 -0.51
N SER A 164 -10.64 12.53 -0.38
CA SER A 164 -9.87 11.57 -1.16
C SER A 164 -9.59 10.26 -0.43
N CYS A 165 -10.08 10.10 0.79
CA CYS A 165 -9.71 8.99 1.66
C CYS A 165 -8.18 8.90 1.80
N ASP A 166 -7.60 7.73 1.56
CA ASP A 166 -6.16 7.50 1.68
C ASP A 166 -5.33 8.17 0.58
N VAL A 167 -5.94 8.45 -0.57
CA VAL A 167 -5.23 9.07 -1.69
C VAL A 167 -4.69 10.44 -1.28
N LEU A 168 -3.40 10.67 -1.51
CA LEU A 168 -2.67 11.87 -1.09
C LEU A 168 -2.57 12.02 0.45
N GLY A 169 -2.76 10.93 1.20
CA GLY A 169 -2.56 10.87 2.65
C GLY A 169 -1.12 10.60 3.06
N ALA A 170 -0.86 10.71 4.35
CA ALA A 170 0.41 10.35 4.98
C ALA A 170 0.21 9.97 6.45
N HIS A 171 0.90 8.94 6.94
CA HIS A 171 1.02 8.73 8.39
C HIS A 171 1.97 9.76 8.99
N TYR A 172 1.38 10.91 9.23
CA TYR A 172 2.06 12.08 9.77
C TYR A 172 1.11 12.84 10.70
N CYS A 173 1.59 13.27 11.85
CA CYS A 173 0.77 13.90 12.86
C CYS A 173 1.40 15.18 13.37
N GLU A 174 0.74 16.30 13.13
CA GLU A 174 0.97 17.59 13.76
C GLU A 174 -0.33 18.14 14.35
N PRO A 175 -0.29 19.10 15.29
CA PRO A 175 -1.50 19.67 15.90
C PRO A 175 -2.27 20.59 14.97
N TYR A 176 -1.85 20.75 13.72
CA TYR A 176 -2.45 21.62 12.73
C TYR A 176 -3.22 20.83 11.67
N THR A 177 -4.37 21.36 11.24
CA THR A 177 -5.23 20.70 10.25
C THR A 177 -4.70 20.86 8.84
N PHE A 178 -4.12 22.03 8.49
CA PHE A 178 -3.73 22.36 7.12
C PHE A 178 -2.23 22.27 6.88
N ASP A 179 -1.86 21.93 5.66
CA ASP A 179 -0.50 21.92 5.14
C ASP A 179 0.22 23.28 5.22
N THR A 180 -0.55 24.38 5.17
CA THR A 180 -0.03 25.76 5.29
C THR A 180 0.63 26.05 6.65
N ASN A 181 0.31 25.27 7.67
CA ASN A 181 0.82 25.44 9.04
C ASN A 181 1.86 24.37 9.42
N MET A 182 2.30 23.57 8.47
CA MET A 182 3.23 22.47 8.69
C MET A 182 4.58 22.95 9.24
N ALA A 183 4.99 22.40 10.39
CA ALA A 183 6.21 22.81 11.07
C ALA A 183 7.45 22.06 10.55
N TYR A 184 7.30 20.82 10.09
CA TYR A 184 8.42 19.96 9.68
C TYR A 184 8.21 19.37 8.29
N PRO A 185 8.32 20.18 7.21
CA PRO A 185 8.04 19.73 5.83
C PRO A 185 8.86 18.51 5.38
N ALA A 186 10.14 18.44 5.74
CA ALA A 186 11.01 17.32 5.36
C ALA A 186 10.56 15.99 5.97
N LYS A 187 10.08 16.01 7.23
CA LYS A 187 9.52 14.80 7.88
C LYS A 187 8.20 14.38 7.26
N TYR A 188 7.38 15.36 6.87
CA TYR A 188 6.16 15.07 6.12
C TYR A 188 6.46 14.43 4.77
N GLU A 189 7.42 14.95 4.02
CA GLU A 189 7.82 14.40 2.72
C GLU A 189 8.32 12.96 2.83
N GLU A 190 9.10 12.65 3.88
CA GLU A 190 9.53 11.30 4.21
C GLU A 190 8.34 10.38 4.53
N ALA A 191 7.42 10.83 5.40
CA ALA A 191 6.22 10.09 5.75
C ALA A 191 5.30 9.87 4.55
N PHE A 192 5.13 10.89 3.71
CA PHE A 192 4.31 10.84 2.49
C PHE A 192 4.86 9.84 1.47
N LYS A 193 6.21 9.82 1.29
CA LYS A 193 6.86 8.83 0.42
C LYS A 193 6.72 7.42 0.98
N GLY A 194 6.96 7.21 2.28
CA GLY A 194 6.82 5.92 2.93
C GLY A 194 5.38 5.39 2.87
N TYR A 195 4.40 6.26 3.03
CA TYR A 195 2.98 5.94 2.89
C TYR A 195 2.65 5.51 1.46
N TYR A 196 3.08 6.29 0.46
CA TYR A 196 2.91 5.95 -0.94
C TYR A 196 3.49 4.57 -1.27
N ASP A 197 4.73 4.31 -0.86
CA ASP A 197 5.44 3.07 -1.18
C ASP A 197 4.73 1.84 -0.61
N ALA A 198 4.23 1.96 0.63
CA ALA A 198 3.56 0.85 1.32
C ALA A 198 2.12 0.62 0.82
N ILE A 199 1.36 1.68 0.55
CA ILE A 199 -0.08 1.63 0.30
C ILE A 199 -0.41 1.66 -1.20
N PHE A 200 0.24 2.54 -1.96
CA PHE A 200 -0.07 2.78 -3.38
C PHE A 200 0.98 2.22 -4.35
N GLY A 201 2.21 2.01 -3.89
CA GLY A 201 3.28 1.41 -4.69
C GLY A 201 2.91 0.12 -5.40
N PRO A 202 2.09 -0.77 -4.81
CA PRO A 202 1.56 -1.96 -5.48
C PRO A 202 0.58 -1.69 -6.63
N PHE A 203 0.01 -0.48 -6.74
CA PHE A 203 -1.12 -0.17 -7.62
C PHE A 203 -0.87 0.98 -8.61
N PRO A 204 0.28 1.08 -9.29
CA PRO A 204 0.67 2.26 -10.05
C PRO A 204 -0.32 2.63 -11.17
N SER A 205 -0.90 1.66 -11.88
CA SER A 205 -1.88 1.93 -12.93
C SER A 205 -3.20 2.50 -12.39
N TYR A 206 -3.61 2.06 -11.19
CA TYR A 206 -4.80 2.61 -10.53
C TYR A 206 -4.54 4.02 -10.01
N VAL A 207 -3.33 4.30 -9.52
CA VAL A 207 -2.92 5.66 -9.13
C VAL A 207 -2.99 6.61 -10.33
N GLN A 208 -2.45 6.24 -11.49
CA GLN A 208 -2.52 7.04 -12.73
C GLN A 208 -3.98 7.32 -13.15
N ASN A 209 -4.85 6.31 -13.05
CA ASN A 209 -6.27 6.49 -13.35
C ASN A 209 -6.94 7.44 -12.35
N GLY A 210 -6.71 7.28 -11.05
CA GLY A 210 -7.23 8.18 -10.01
C GLY A 210 -6.74 9.61 -10.17
N LEU A 211 -5.45 9.80 -10.46
CA LEU A 211 -4.90 11.12 -10.74
C LEU A 211 -5.54 11.78 -11.97
N THR A 212 -5.85 10.99 -13.00
CA THR A 212 -6.57 11.52 -14.19
C THR A 212 -7.95 12.04 -13.80
N GLN A 213 -8.68 11.33 -12.94
CA GLN A 213 -9.98 11.78 -12.43
C GLN A 213 -9.83 13.04 -11.57
N ILE A 214 -8.87 13.06 -10.63
CA ILE A 214 -8.63 14.21 -9.73
C ILE A 214 -8.23 15.46 -10.53
N LYS A 215 -7.33 15.33 -11.51
CA LYS A 215 -6.88 16.43 -12.37
C LYS A 215 -8.00 17.02 -13.26
N ALA A 216 -9.07 16.25 -13.51
CA ALA A 216 -10.23 16.73 -14.24
C ALA A 216 -11.18 17.60 -13.39
N LEU A 217 -11.00 17.62 -12.07
CA LEU A 217 -11.78 18.44 -11.14
C LEU A 217 -11.04 19.75 -10.83
N ASP A 218 -11.82 20.81 -10.54
CA ASP A 218 -11.25 22.09 -10.06
C ASP A 218 -11.05 22.06 -8.54
N VAL A 219 -10.18 21.16 -8.07
CA VAL A 219 -9.91 20.95 -6.64
C VAL A 219 -9.09 22.10 -6.08
N GLU A 220 -9.56 22.73 -5.00
CA GLU A 220 -8.80 23.71 -4.21
C GLU A 220 -8.30 23.12 -2.88
N THR A 221 -9.03 22.15 -2.34
CA THR A 221 -8.67 21.50 -1.07
C THR A 221 -8.90 20.00 -1.15
N VAL A 222 -7.92 19.23 -0.69
CA VAL A 222 -8.04 17.79 -0.51
C VAL A 222 -8.13 17.46 0.98
N CYS A 223 -9.25 16.90 1.37
CA CYS A 223 -9.55 16.36 2.69
C CYS A 223 -9.25 14.83 2.68
N ASN A 224 -8.01 14.46 2.92
CA ASN A 224 -7.56 13.07 3.02
C ASN A 224 -7.87 12.46 4.39
N SER A 225 -7.70 11.16 4.54
CA SER A 225 -7.99 10.44 5.78
C SER A 225 -6.80 10.37 6.75
N HIS A 226 -5.58 10.66 6.29
CA HIS A 226 -4.38 10.67 7.14
C HIS A 226 -3.47 11.86 6.79
N GLY A 227 -2.96 12.51 7.84
CA GLY A 227 -2.06 13.65 7.69
C GLY A 227 -2.81 14.99 7.52
N PRO A 228 -2.12 16.04 7.06
CA PRO A 228 -2.71 17.36 6.89
C PRO A 228 -3.66 17.43 5.68
N VAL A 229 -4.65 18.30 5.76
CA VAL A 229 -5.46 18.73 4.63
C VAL A 229 -4.57 19.48 3.66
N LEU A 230 -4.62 19.14 2.37
CA LEU A 230 -3.77 19.72 1.33
C LEU A 230 -4.51 20.84 0.60
N THR A 231 -3.83 21.94 0.38
CA THR A 231 -4.43 23.13 -0.25
C THR A 231 -3.69 23.54 -1.52
N ARG A 232 -4.46 24.07 -2.48
CA ARG A 232 -3.94 24.64 -3.73
C ARG A 232 -2.99 25.79 -3.41
N GLY A 233 -1.85 25.84 -4.13
CA GLY A 233 -0.80 26.83 -3.89
C GLY A 233 0.10 26.54 -2.69
N CYS A 234 -0.10 25.40 -2.01
CA CYS A 234 0.80 24.89 -0.96
C CYS A 234 1.32 23.50 -1.32
N ARG A 235 0.72 22.43 -0.79
CA ARG A 235 1.24 21.06 -1.00
C ARG A 235 0.41 20.21 -1.97
N LEU A 236 -0.77 20.67 -2.39
CA LEU A 236 -1.65 19.86 -3.23
C LEU A 236 -1.01 19.52 -4.58
N GLU A 237 -0.48 20.49 -5.29
CA GLU A 237 0.17 20.29 -6.59
C GLU A 237 1.41 19.41 -6.44
N TRP A 238 2.22 19.68 -5.42
CA TRP A 238 3.40 18.88 -5.12
C TRP A 238 3.03 17.42 -4.86
N ALA A 239 1.99 17.14 -4.07
CA ALA A 239 1.54 15.80 -3.75
C ALA A 239 1.04 15.04 -5.02
N ILE A 240 0.27 15.72 -5.88
CA ILE A 240 -0.19 15.17 -7.16
C ILE A 240 1.00 14.86 -8.07
N ASP A 241 1.99 15.76 -8.16
CA ASP A 241 3.18 15.56 -8.99
C ASP A 241 4.04 14.39 -8.48
N ARG A 242 4.18 14.23 -7.15
CA ARG A 242 4.89 13.08 -6.56
C ARG A 242 4.18 11.76 -6.87
N TYR A 243 2.86 11.69 -6.68
CA TYR A 243 2.10 10.48 -7.02
C TYR A 243 2.20 10.16 -8.52
N ASP A 244 2.12 11.18 -9.39
CA ASP A 244 2.28 11.01 -10.84
C ASP A 244 3.69 10.47 -11.19
N GLU A 245 4.74 11.06 -10.63
CA GLU A 245 6.11 10.62 -10.83
C GLU A 245 6.33 9.18 -10.37
N TRP A 246 5.91 8.87 -9.14
CA TRP A 246 6.17 7.56 -8.52
C TRP A 246 5.35 6.42 -9.13
N SER A 247 4.18 6.72 -9.69
CA SER A 247 3.32 5.73 -10.32
C SER A 247 3.58 5.53 -11.82
N ARG A 248 4.49 6.28 -12.42
CA ARG A 248 4.89 6.04 -13.81
C ARG A 248 5.60 4.69 -13.94
N PRO A 249 5.27 3.88 -14.96
CA PRO A 249 5.97 2.64 -15.21
C PRO A 249 7.48 2.89 -15.31
N GLN A 250 8.23 2.37 -14.35
CA GLN A 250 9.69 2.41 -14.43
C GLN A 250 10.14 1.16 -15.19
N LYS A 251 10.73 1.38 -16.34
CA LYS A 251 11.39 0.32 -17.11
C LYS A 251 12.89 0.43 -16.86
N ASN A 252 13.51 -0.67 -16.47
CA ASN A 252 14.95 -0.71 -16.36
C ASN A 252 15.58 -0.49 -17.75
N GLU A 253 16.61 0.34 -17.84
CA GLU A 253 17.34 0.59 -19.11
C GLU A 253 18.04 -0.68 -19.60
N VAL A 254 18.52 -1.49 -18.67
CA VAL A 254 19.08 -2.82 -18.90
C VAL A 254 18.36 -3.83 -18.01
N PRO A 255 18.23 -5.11 -18.42
CA PRO A 255 17.58 -6.12 -17.58
C PRO A 255 18.22 -6.21 -16.18
N LEU A 256 17.45 -5.98 -15.14
CA LEU A 256 17.87 -6.04 -13.74
C LEU A 256 17.55 -7.43 -13.17
N ILE A 257 18.59 -8.24 -12.93
CA ILE A 257 18.46 -9.66 -12.52
C ILE A 257 19.32 -9.92 -11.27
N PRO A 258 18.95 -9.43 -10.08
CA PRO A 258 19.70 -9.69 -8.87
C PRO A 258 19.58 -11.16 -8.43
N ILE A 259 20.66 -11.70 -7.86
CA ILE A 259 20.68 -13.03 -7.26
C ILE A 259 20.96 -12.88 -5.76
N PHE A 260 19.97 -13.17 -4.95
CA PHE A 260 20.06 -13.11 -3.49
C PHE A 260 20.40 -14.47 -2.93
N TYR A 261 21.28 -14.54 -1.94
CA TYR A 261 21.61 -15.82 -1.30
C TYR A 261 22.04 -15.67 0.15
N CYS A 262 21.95 -16.76 0.89
CA CYS A 262 22.72 -17.02 2.10
C CYS A 262 23.66 -18.19 1.88
N SER A 263 24.80 -18.18 2.53
CA SER A 263 25.76 -19.28 2.46
C SER A 263 26.46 -19.51 3.80
N ALA A 264 26.40 -20.73 4.34
CA ALA A 264 27.06 -21.06 5.61
C ALA A 264 28.58 -21.28 5.43
N TYR A 265 28.97 -21.96 4.36
CA TYR A 265 30.37 -22.38 4.08
C TYR A 265 30.82 -21.99 2.66
N GLY A 266 30.19 -20.98 2.04
CA GLY A 266 30.51 -20.52 0.69
C GLY A 266 29.89 -21.32 -0.45
N ASN A 267 29.34 -22.50 -0.20
CA ASN A 267 28.87 -23.41 -1.27
C ASN A 267 27.71 -22.83 -2.08
N THR A 268 26.70 -22.28 -1.41
CA THR A 268 25.57 -21.62 -2.10
C THR A 268 26.05 -20.39 -2.89
N GLY A 269 27.04 -19.65 -2.35
CA GLY A 269 27.66 -18.51 -3.03
C GLY A 269 28.36 -18.90 -4.34
N ARG A 270 29.13 -20.01 -4.34
CA ARG A 270 29.75 -20.56 -5.57
C ARG A 270 28.72 -20.93 -6.63
N VAL A 271 27.59 -21.47 -6.24
CA VAL A 271 26.47 -21.73 -7.16
C VAL A 271 25.90 -20.42 -7.69
N ALA A 272 25.72 -19.41 -6.85
CA ALA A 272 25.23 -18.08 -7.28
C ALA A 272 26.16 -17.44 -8.32
N ASP A 273 27.48 -17.51 -8.13
CA ASP A 273 28.48 -17.03 -9.09
C ASP A 273 28.34 -17.70 -10.47
N MET A 274 28.14 -19.01 -10.48
CA MET A 274 28.00 -19.76 -11.74
C MET A 274 26.67 -19.50 -12.43
N LEU A 275 25.58 -19.38 -11.68
CA LEU A 275 24.28 -18.96 -12.22
C LEU A 275 24.39 -17.59 -12.89
N ARG A 276 25.01 -16.61 -12.21
CA ARG A 276 25.30 -15.29 -12.75
C ARG A 276 26.12 -15.37 -14.03
N ALA A 277 27.19 -16.17 -14.03
CA ALA A 277 28.02 -16.34 -15.21
C ALA A 277 27.21 -16.87 -16.43
N GLY A 278 26.32 -17.83 -16.19
CA GLY A 278 25.43 -18.35 -17.22
C GLY A 278 24.41 -17.32 -17.73
N ILE A 279 23.83 -16.52 -16.83
CA ILE A 279 22.90 -15.42 -17.20
C ILE A 279 23.63 -14.39 -18.06
N LEU A 280 24.83 -13.96 -17.66
CA LEU A 280 25.59 -12.95 -18.39
C LEU A 280 26.16 -13.45 -19.72
N GLU A 281 26.29 -14.77 -19.89
CA GLU A 281 26.66 -15.35 -21.21
C GLU A 281 25.54 -15.15 -22.26
N GLU A 282 24.27 -15.21 -21.84
CA GLU A 282 23.12 -15.02 -22.72
C GLU A 282 22.69 -13.55 -22.82
N ILE A 283 22.76 -12.81 -21.71
CA ILE A 283 22.35 -11.39 -21.62
C ILE A 283 23.54 -10.57 -21.09
N PRO A 284 24.58 -10.31 -21.91
CA PRO A 284 25.83 -9.68 -21.47
C PRO A 284 25.67 -8.27 -20.89
N HIS A 285 24.59 -7.57 -21.25
CA HIS A 285 24.30 -6.21 -20.81
C HIS A 285 23.36 -6.16 -19.60
N ALA A 286 22.96 -7.31 -19.02
CA ALA A 286 22.12 -7.33 -17.82
C ALA A 286 22.89 -6.82 -16.60
N ASP A 287 22.22 -6.04 -15.75
CA ASP A 287 22.67 -5.80 -14.39
C ASP A 287 22.30 -7.02 -13.54
N CYS A 288 23.25 -7.96 -13.50
CA CYS A 288 23.11 -9.21 -12.77
C CYS A 288 24.21 -9.30 -11.72
N GLN A 289 23.89 -8.91 -10.49
CA GLN A 289 24.78 -8.98 -9.34
C GLN A 289 24.31 -10.01 -8.35
N ILE A 290 25.25 -10.55 -7.57
CA ILE A 290 24.95 -11.47 -6.45
C ILE A 290 25.01 -10.70 -5.13
N TYR A 291 24.06 -10.99 -4.23
CA TYR A 291 23.93 -10.34 -2.93
C TYR A 291 23.83 -11.36 -1.81
N ASP A 292 24.84 -11.39 -0.93
CA ASP A 292 24.70 -12.09 0.34
C ASP A 292 23.71 -11.31 1.22
N ILE A 293 22.58 -11.93 1.54
CA ILE A 293 21.49 -11.29 2.30
C ILE A 293 21.99 -10.79 3.67
N ASN A 294 22.94 -11.48 4.29
CA ASN A 294 23.48 -11.08 5.59
C ASN A 294 24.45 -9.87 5.52
N ALA A 295 24.94 -9.53 4.35
CA ALA A 295 25.89 -8.44 4.15
C ALA A 295 25.26 -7.11 3.77
N HIS A 296 23.94 -7.07 3.59
CA HIS A 296 23.22 -5.89 3.09
C HIS A 296 22.00 -5.53 3.94
N ASP A 297 21.62 -4.24 3.91
CA ASP A 297 20.37 -3.79 4.54
C ASP A 297 19.15 -4.39 3.85
N ILE A 298 18.17 -4.82 4.64
CA ILE A 298 16.97 -5.51 4.13
C ILE A 298 16.11 -4.63 3.23
N ASN A 299 16.03 -3.31 3.52
CA ASN A 299 15.22 -2.39 2.71
C ASN A 299 15.88 -2.16 1.34
N PHE A 300 17.21 -2.12 1.28
CA PHE A 300 17.96 -2.08 0.02
C PHE A 300 17.67 -3.34 -0.83
N LEU A 301 17.76 -4.53 -0.23
CA LEU A 301 17.50 -5.79 -0.94
C LEU A 301 16.04 -5.90 -1.40
N GLN A 302 15.09 -5.48 -0.56
CA GLN A 302 13.67 -5.41 -0.88
C GLN A 302 13.41 -4.48 -2.07
N GLY A 303 13.97 -3.27 -2.04
CA GLY A 303 13.85 -2.30 -3.13
C GLY A 303 14.40 -2.85 -4.44
N LEU A 304 15.55 -3.55 -4.38
CA LEU A 304 16.16 -4.17 -5.55
C LEU A 304 15.31 -5.33 -6.09
N LEU A 305 14.79 -6.20 -5.21
CA LEU A 305 13.92 -7.30 -5.59
C LEU A 305 12.64 -6.80 -6.26
N ASN A 306 11.98 -5.80 -5.66
CA ASN A 306 10.71 -5.29 -6.17
C ASN A 306 10.84 -4.54 -7.51
N ARG A 307 12.03 -4.00 -7.84
CA ARG A 307 12.32 -3.36 -9.14
C ARG A 307 12.88 -4.31 -10.20
N SER A 308 13.30 -5.54 -9.83
CA SER A 308 13.95 -6.47 -10.74
C SER A 308 13.03 -6.92 -11.88
N ASP A 309 13.57 -7.21 -13.05
CA ASP A 309 12.85 -7.84 -14.17
C ASP A 309 12.71 -9.36 -13.96
N ALA A 310 13.71 -9.96 -13.33
CA ALA A 310 13.74 -11.34 -12.85
C ALA A 310 14.69 -11.41 -11.65
N PHE A 311 14.65 -12.47 -10.85
CA PHE A 311 15.58 -12.61 -9.72
C PHE A 311 15.95 -14.06 -9.43
N GLY A 312 17.09 -14.25 -8.76
CA GLY A 312 17.51 -15.52 -8.17
C GLY A 312 17.40 -15.48 -6.64
N ILE A 313 17.03 -16.61 -6.01
CA ILE A 313 17.03 -16.75 -4.56
C ILE A 313 17.66 -18.08 -4.14
N GLY A 314 18.64 -18.04 -3.25
CA GLY A 314 19.40 -19.21 -2.84
C GLY A 314 19.55 -19.36 -1.32
N SER A 315 19.49 -20.60 -0.85
CA SER A 315 19.66 -20.95 0.55
C SER A 315 20.39 -22.28 0.73
N PRO A 316 21.25 -22.41 1.77
CA PRO A 316 21.57 -23.74 2.26
C PRO A 316 20.34 -24.34 2.92
N THR A 317 20.27 -25.69 2.98
CA THR A 317 19.27 -26.38 3.81
C THR A 317 19.84 -26.55 5.21
N ILE A 318 19.19 -25.92 6.19
CA ILE A 318 19.47 -26.08 7.61
C ILE A 318 18.16 -26.34 8.32
N ASN A 319 18.13 -27.34 9.21
CA ASN A 319 16.91 -27.71 9.93
C ASN A 319 15.71 -28.02 9.01
N ALA A 320 15.97 -28.76 7.92
CA ALA A 320 15.01 -29.17 6.90
C ALA A 320 14.29 -27.99 6.20
N ASP A 321 14.90 -26.79 6.16
CA ASP A 321 14.30 -25.61 5.55
C ASP A 321 15.36 -24.64 5.00
N ALA A 322 14.89 -23.59 4.33
CA ALA A 322 15.70 -22.42 4.02
C ALA A 322 15.97 -21.62 5.30
N VAL A 323 17.08 -20.89 5.32
CA VAL A 323 17.48 -20.12 6.50
C VAL A 323 16.66 -18.85 6.69
N ALA A 324 16.50 -18.43 7.95
CA ALA A 324 15.66 -17.29 8.34
C ALA A 324 15.89 -15.99 7.56
N PRO A 325 17.11 -15.54 7.23
CA PRO A 325 17.31 -14.33 6.44
C PRO A 325 16.67 -14.39 5.05
N VAL A 326 16.67 -15.57 4.41
CA VAL A 326 16.02 -15.78 3.10
C VAL A 326 14.51 -15.67 3.23
N TRP A 327 13.92 -16.27 4.25
CA TRP A 327 12.51 -16.13 4.56
C TRP A 327 12.12 -14.69 4.87
N ASN A 328 12.97 -13.96 5.62
CA ASN A 328 12.75 -12.56 5.91
C ASN A 328 12.69 -11.72 4.62
N LEU A 329 13.64 -11.89 3.70
CA LEU A 329 13.57 -11.19 2.40
C LEU A 329 12.30 -11.55 1.63
N LEU A 330 11.90 -12.81 1.58
CA LEU A 330 10.68 -13.25 0.88
C LEU A 330 9.38 -12.79 1.56
N SER A 331 9.41 -12.41 2.84
CA SER A 331 8.24 -11.83 3.51
C SER A 331 7.94 -10.40 3.06
N HIS A 332 8.93 -9.73 2.45
CA HIS A 332 8.81 -8.35 1.93
C HIS A 332 8.52 -8.31 0.42
N VAL A 333 8.29 -9.45 -0.22
CA VAL A 333 7.95 -9.48 -1.64
C VAL A 333 6.54 -8.90 -1.84
N ASP A 334 6.45 -7.84 -2.62
CA ASP A 334 5.18 -7.34 -3.11
C ASP A 334 4.56 -8.36 -4.09
N ALA A 335 3.56 -9.10 -3.61
CA ALA A 335 2.92 -10.17 -4.37
C ALA A 335 2.06 -9.64 -5.55
N ILE A 336 1.74 -8.36 -5.59
CA ILE A 336 0.94 -7.74 -6.64
C ILE A 336 1.86 -7.41 -7.82
N ASN A 337 2.90 -6.63 -7.59
CA ASN A 337 3.85 -6.22 -8.63
C ASN A 337 4.81 -7.35 -9.05
N ASN A 338 5.06 -8.33 -8.16
CA ASN A 338 5.88 -9.50 -8.50
C ASN A 338 5.10 -10.65 -9.14
N ARG A 339 3.80 -10.47 -9.40
CA ARG A 339 2.99 -11.49 -10.08
C ARG A 339 3.53 -11.79 -11.47
N LYS A 340 3.77 -13.09 -11.73
CA LYS A 340 4.39 -13.62 -12.95
C LYS A 340 5.86 -13.23 -13.16
N ARG A 341 6.51 -12.56 -12.21
CA ARG A 341 7.93 -12.25 -12.34
C ARG A 341 8.74 -13.55 -12.38
N PRO A 342 9.65 -13.71 -13.35
CA PRO A 342 10.51 -14.88 -13.43
C PRO A 342 11.43 -14.97 -12.21
N ALA A 343 11.50 -16.15 -11.61
CA ALA A 343 12.31 -16.40 -10.43
C ALA A 343 13.09 -17.70 -10.56
N LEU A 344 14.35 -17.66 -10.20
CA LEU A 344 15.26 -18.80 -10.18
C LEU A 344 15.55 -19.19 -8.72
N VAL A 345 15.36 -20.44 -8.36
CA VAL A 345 15.62 -20.97 -7.02
C VAL A 345 16.81 -21.89 -7.02
N PHE A 346 17.68 -21.78 -6.03
CA PHE A 346 18.84 -22.66 -5.92
C PHE A 346 19.27 -22.88 -4.46
N GLY A 347 20.12 -23.90 -4.23
CA GLY A 347 20.60 -24.15 -2.88
C GLY A 347 21.64 -25.25 -2.77
N SER A 348 22.26 -25.31 -1.60
CA SER A 348 23.16 -26.39 -1.21
C SER A 348 22.61 -27.15 0.01
N TYR A 349 22.90 -28.42 0.13
CA TYR A 349 22.42 -29.24 1.23
C TYR A 349 23.38 -30.43 1.52
N GLY A 350 23.21 -31.03 2.70
CA GLY A 350 23.99 -32.21 3.09
C GLY A 350 23.18 -33.50 3.08
N TRP A 351 21.89 -33.46 3.48
CA TRP A 351 21.09 -34.69 3.72
C TRP A 351 19.87 -34.81 2.83
N SER A 352 18.97 -33.81 2.84
CA SER A 352 17.63 -33.96 2.25
C SER A 352 17.24 -32.84 1.29
N GLY A 353 17.66 -31.57 1.52
CA GLY A 353 17.60 -30.50 0.54
C GLY A 353 16.24 -29.83 0.37
N GLU A 354 15.50 -29.63 1.46
CA GLU A 354 14.14 -29.06 1.49
C GLU A 354 14.10 -27.55 1.16
N ALA A 355 15.20 -26.82 1.36
CA ALA A 355 15.22 -25.38 1.13
C ALA A 355 14.70 -24.99 -0.26
N VAL A 356 15.16 -25.65 -1.32
CA VAL A 356 14.79 -25.33 -2.70
C VAL A 356 13.30 -25.63 -2.97
N PRO A 357 12.73 -26.80 -2.66
CA PRO A 357 11.30 -27.04 -2.82
C PRO A 357 10.44 -26.09 -1.95
N ASN A 358 10.84 -25.76 -0.71
CA ASN A 358 10.09 -24.85 0.15
C ASN A 358 10.08 -23.43 -0.42
N LEU A 359 11.21 -22.90 -0.88
CA LEU A 359 11.30 -21.61 -1.56
C LEU A 359 10.49 -21.60 -2.86
N THR A 360 10.57 -22.68 -3.64
CA THR A 360 9.78 -22.85 -4.87
C THR A 360 8.26 -22.78 -4.57
N ALA A 361 7.81 -23.51 -3.55
CA ALA A 361 6.42 -23.52 -3.14
C ALA A 361 5.96 -22.11 -2.69
N ARG A 362 6.80 -21.40 -1.91
CA ARG A 362 6.51 -20.03 -1.46
C ARG A 362 6.37 -19.07 -2.63
N LEU A 363 7.30 -19.07 -3.58
CA LEU A 363 7.27 -18.19 -4.75
C LEU A 363 6.07 -18.50 -5.67
N LYS A 364 5.75 -19.78 -5.89
CA LYS A 364 4.53 -20.19 -6.60
C LYS A 364 3.27 -19.68 -5.87
N GLY A 365 3.26 -19.72 -4.53
CA GLY A 365 2.19 -19.13 -3.71
C GLY A 365 2.04 -17.62 -3.90
N LEU A 366 3.15 -16.90 -4.06
CA LEU A 366 3.21 -15.46 -4.38
C LEU A 366 2.90 -15.18 -5.86
N LYS A 367 2.58 -16.20 -6.68
CA LYS A 367 2.30 -16.09 -8.11
C LYS A 367 3.50 -15.68 -8.96
N SER A 368 4.72 -15.82 -8.48
CA SER A 368 5.93 -15.68 -9.29
C SER A 368 6.03 -16.85 -10.29
N ASN A 369 6.67 -16.61 -11.43
CA ASN A 369 6.93 -17.62 -12.45
C ASN A 369 8.26 -18.33 -12.16
N VAL A 370 8.23 -19.38 -11.36
CA VAL A 370 9.45 -20.10 -10.94
C VAL A 370 9.96 -20.98 -12.08
N PHE A 371 11.24 -20.79 -12.42
CA PHE A 371 11.93 -21.51 -13.48
C PHE A 371 12.27 -22.94 -13.03
N GLU A 372 11.74 -23.95 -13.74
CA GLU A 372 11.92 -25.37 -13.46
C GLU A 372 11.63 -25.71 -11.98
N GLU A 373 12.31 -26.73 -11.42
CA GLU A 373 12.18 -27.14 -10.02
C GLU A 373 13.32 -26.58 -9.14
N GLY A 374 14.08 -25.61 -9.67
CA GLY A 374 15.27 -25.06 -9.03
C GLY A 374 16.53 -25.94 -9.17
N PHE A 375 17.66 -25.38 -8.74
CA PHE A 375 18.97 -26.04 -8.80
C PHE A 375 19.45 -26.43 -7.39
N ARG A 376 19.96 -27.66 -7.23
CA ARG A 376 20.47 -28.16 -5.95
C ARG A 376 21.84 -28.80 -6.12
N THR A 377 22.73 -28.60 -5.15
CA THR A 377 24.03 -29.28 -5.05
C THR A 377 24.25 -29.86 -3.66
N ILE A 378 24.99 -30.96 -3.58
CA ILE A 378 25.29 -31.66 -2.32
C ILE A 378 26.66 -31.18 -1.81
N PHE A 379 26.68 -30.64 -0.58
CA PHE A 379 27.89 -30.15 0.11
C PHE A 379 28.70 -29.17 -0.77
N VAL A 380 29.94 -29.51 -1.08
CA VAL A 380 30.87 -28.73 -1.89
C VAL A 380 30.66 -29.10 -3.35
N PRO A 381 30.18 -28.15 -4.20
CA PRO A 381 29.95 -28.47 -5.61
C PRO A 381 31.24 -28.78 -6.33
N SER A 382 31.22 -29.87 -7.09
CA SER A 382 32.29 -30.26 -8.02
C SER A 382 32.32 -29.30 -9.23
N GLU A 383 33.41 -29.34 -9.99
CA GLU A 383 33.51 -28.55 -11.23
C GLU A 383 32.39 -28.88 -12.25
N GLU A 384 31.99 -30.16 -12.32
CA GLU A 384 30.87 -30.61 -13.14
C GLU A 384 29.53 -29.99 -12.67
N GLU A 385 29.27 -29.97 -11.36
CA GLU A 385 28.05 -29.35 -10.80
C GLU A 385 28.05 -27.85 -10.97
N LEU A 386 29.20 -27.19 -10.85
CA LEU A 386 29.36 -25.77 -11.15
C LEU A 386 29.07 -25.47 -12.61
N GLN A 387 29.53 -26.30 -13.53
CA GLN A 387 29.21 -26.15 -14.95
C GLN A 387 27.69 -26.36 -15.20
N LYS A 388 27.05 -27.34 -14.54
CA LYS A 388 25.58 -27.51 -14.58
C LYS A 388 24.83 -26.31 -14.03
N ALA A 389 25.34 -25.68 -12.97
CA ALA A 389 24.77 -24.44 -12.45
C ALA A 389 24.87 -23.30 -13.48
N LYS A 390 26.02 -23.18 -14.16
CA LYS A 390 26.19 -22.20 -15.24
C LYS A 390 25.19 -22.42 -16.38
N GLU A 391 25.05 -23.65 -16.83
CA GLU A 391 24.08 -24.02 -17.88
C GLU A 391 22.63 -23.78 -17.43
N PHE A 392 22.32 -23.99 -16.13
CA PHE A 392 21.01 -23.68 -15.58
C PHE A 392 20.72 -22.17 -15.60
N GLY A 393 21.68 -21.33 -15.22
CA GLY A 393 21.58 -19.88 -15.34
C GLY A 393 21.39 -19.41 -16.79
N LYS A 394 22.12 -20.03 -17.73
CA LYS A 394 21.96 -19.75 -19.17
C LYS A 394 20.56 -20.08 -19.67
N ARG A 395 20.01 -21.26 -19.36
CA ARG A 395 18.62 -21.62 -19.73
C ARG A 395 17.59 -20.72 -19.10
N PHE A 396 17.80 -20.29 -17.84
CA PHE A 396 16.93 -19.29 -17.20
C PHE A 396 16.92 -18.00 -18.02
N ALA A 397 18.08 -17.46 -18.36
CA ALA A 397 18.18 -16.24 -19.17
C ALA A 397 17.49 -16.40 -20.55
N GLN A 398 17.64 -17.54 -21.22
CA GLN A 398 16.94 -17.84 -22.48
C GLN A 398 15.40 -17.86 -22.31
N SER A 399 14.91 -18.23 -21.14
CA SER A 399 13.46 -18.24 -20.84
C SER A 399 12.89 -16.84 -20.70
N LEU A 400 13.72 -15.83 -20.39
CA LEU A 400 13.29 -14.43 -20.25
C LEU A 400 13.03 -13.74 -21.59
N ALA A 401 13.60 -14.27 -22.68
CA ALA A 401 13.46 -13.73 -24.03
C ALA A 401 12.17 -14.17 -24.75
N LYS A 402 11.39 -15.06 -24.13
CA LYS A 402 10.10 -15.57 -24.64
C LYS A 402 8.92 -14.86 -24.02
#